data_e387d3c570487050a02cbbe2b9ec0d11
#
_entry.id   e387d3c570487050a02cbbe2b9ec0d11
#
_cell.length_a   1.000
_cell.length_b   1.000
_cell.length_c   1.000
_cell.angle_alpha   90.00
_cell.angle_beta   90.00
_cell.angle_gamma   90.00
#
_symmetry.space_group_name_H-M   'P 1'
#
loop_
_entity.id
_entity.type
_entity.pdbx_description
1 polymer ?
#
loop_
_entity_poly.entity_id
_entity_poly.type
_entity_poly.pdbx_seq_one_letter_code
_entity_poly.pdbx_strand_id
1 'polypeptide(L)'
;NGAGDLLAQLAHTGVYAPAAEAPLPTVSRAFLTLARSVICHAAPERFALLYRLLWRCQTQPRLLEDRADPDVRRLELMAKDVRRDIHKMRAFVRFRLVEEEGAERYVAWFEPSHHIVRANARFFIDRFTGMRWSILTPELSIHWDGETLLEGPGANARDAPQGDAAEDLWKLYYASIFNPARLKVKAMLKEMPRKYWKNMPETAMISSLVAGARSRELAMVEQGKDDFSGEQPHSLADVSKGIQGCRRCPIGCNGTRAVSGDGNFTVNA
;
A
#
# COMPACT_ATOMS: atom_id res chain seq x y z
N ASN A 1 -44.55 -0.73 24.25
CA ASN A 1 -44.43 -2.17 23.92
C ASN A 1 -44.67 -2.50 22.46
N GLY A 2 -44.29 -1.65 21.50
CA GLY A 2 -44.54 -1.86 20.07
C GLY A 2 -43.32 -1.99 19.19
N ALA A 3 -42.10 -1.93 19.75
CA ALA A 3 -40.87 -1.97 18.95
C ALA A 3 -40.38 -3.40 18.65
N GLY A 4 -40.83 -4.42 19.37
CA GLY A 4 -40.46 -5.82 19.16
C GLY A 4 -41.11 -6.49 17.95
N ASP A 5 -42.28 -5.99 17.53
CA ASP A 5 -43.07 -6.62 16.49
C ASP A 5 -42.67 -6.23 15.05
N LEU A 6 -42.06 -5.05 14.90
CA LEU A 6 -41.53 -4.57 13.60
C LEU A 6 -40.29 -5.33 13.16
N LEU A 7 -39.42 -5.72 14.11
CA LEU A 7 -38.22 -6.51 13.80
C LEU A 7 -38.55 -7.97 13.53
N ALA A 8 -39.61 -8.51 14.17
CA ALA A 8 -40.10 -9.86 13.89
C ALA A 8 -40.74 -9.96 12.51
N GLN A 9 -41.42 -8.90 12.02
CA GLN A 9 -41.99 -8.84 10.66
C GLN A 9 -40.90 -8.70 9.57
N LEU A 10 -39.73 -8.10 9.89
CA LEU A 10 -38.59 -8.03 8.98
C LEU A 10 -37.79 -9.34 8.94
N ALA A 11 -37.95 -10.21 9.93
CA ALA A 11 -37.30 -11.52 9.98
C ALA A 11 -37.99 -12.60 9.10
N HIS A 12 -39.12 -12.32 8.50
CA HIS A 12 -39.61 -13.10 7.36
C HIS A 12 -38.72 -12.78 6.14
N THR A 13 -37.53 -13.35 6.10
CA THR A 13 -36.73 -13.54 4.91
C THR A 13 -37.48 -14.47 3.95
N GLY A 14 -38.54 -13.95 3.36
CA GLY A 14 -39.01 -14.51 2.10
C GLY A 14 -37.83 -14.36 1.15
N VAL A 15 -37.25 -15.48 0.73
CA VAL A 15 -36.41 -15.50 -0.44
C VAL A 15 -37.30 -15.00 -1.57
N TYR A 16 -37.21 -13.69 -1.88
CA TYR A 16 -37.83 -13.12 -3.06
C TYR A 16 -37.09 -13.72 -4.27
N ALA A 17 -37.53 -14.94 -4.65
CA ALA A 17 -37.16 -15.43 -5.96
C ALA A 17 -37.77 -14.43 -6.97
N PRO A 18 -36.95 -13.85 -7.87
CA PRO A 18 -37.50 -13.00 -8.92
C PRO A 18 -38.55 -13.79 -9.68
N ALA A 19 -39.68 -13.11 -10.06
CA ALA A 19 -40.68 -13.75 -10.90
C ALA A 19 -39.97 -14.37 -12.11
N ALA A 20 -40.34 -15.60 -12.47
CA ALA A 20 -39.67 -16.37 -13.54
C ALA A 20 -39.63 -15.64 -14.90
N GLU A 21 -40.47 -14.62 -15.08
CA GLU A 21 -40.59 -13.79 -16.30
C GLU A 21 -39.95 -12.38 -16.15
N ALA A 22 -39.33 -12.07 -15.01
CA ALA A 22 -38.74 -10.75 -14.85
C ALA A 22 -37.53 -10.58 -15.81
N PRO A 23 -37.47 -9.51 -16.62
CA PRO A 23 -36.38 -9.27 -17.52
C PRO A 23 -35.10 -9.08 -16.72
N LEU A 24 -34.01 -9.78 -17.13
CA LEU A 24 -32.70 -9.63 -16.50
C LEU A 24 -32.18 -8.22 -16.75
N PRO A 25 -31.63 -7.55 -15.74
CA PRO A 25 -31.08 -6.23 -15.91
C PRO A 25 -29.83 -6.28 -16.81
N THR A 26 -29.76 -5.36 -17.76
CA THR A 26 -28.57 -5.19 -18.60
C THR A 26 -27.52 -4.38 -17.82
N VAL A 27 -26.30 -4.87 -17.74
CA VAL A 27 -25.22 -4.20 -17.00
C VAL A 27 -24.03 -3.87 -17.90
N SER A 28 -23.56 -2.64 -17.80
CA SER A 28 -22.35 -2.21 -18.49
C SER A 28 -21.09 -2.78 -17.83
N ARG A 29 -20.01 -2.93 -18.61
CA ARG A 29 -18.71 -3.33 -18.07
C ARG A 29 -18.20 -2.34 -17.00
N ALA A 30 -18.50 -1.05 -17.15
CA ALA A 30 -18.16 -0.01 -16.17
C ALA A 30 -18.87 -0.24 -14.83
N PHE A 31 -20.17 -0.58 -14.86
CA PHE A 31 -20.91 -0.94 -13.64
C PHE A 31 -20.30 -2.16 -12.95
N LEU A 32 -19.99 -3.21 -13.69
CA LEU A 32 -19.39 -4.43 -13.11
C LEU A 32 -18.02 -4.14 -12.47
N THR A 33 -17.21 -3.29 -13.09
CA THR A 33 -15.92 -2.88 -12.54
C THR A 33 -16.08 -2.10 -11.24
N LEU A 34 -17.03 -1.16 -11.20
CA LEU A 34 -17.37 -0.41 -9.99
C LEU A 34 -17.90 -1.36 -8.89
N ALA A 35 -18.85 -2.21 -9.23
CA ALA A 35 -19.50 -3.13 -8.30
C ALA A 35 -18.49 -4.09 -7.65
N ARG A 36 -17.56 -4.68 -8.43
CA ARG A 36 -16.49 -5.55 -7.90
C ARG A 36 -15.64 -4.86 -6.82
N SER A 37 -15.38 -3.58 -6.96
CA SER A 37 -14.66 -2.83 -5.92
C SER A 37 -15.57 -2.52 -4.74
N VAL A 38 -16.79 -2.02 -4.98
CA VAL A 38 -17.72 -1.57 -3.93
C VAL A 38 -18.19 -2.71 -3.04
N ILE A 39 -18.39 -3.91 -3.57
CA ILE A 39 -18.78 -5.11 -2.78
C ILE A 39 -17.78 -5.37 -1.65
N CYS A 40 -16.50 -5.08 -1.87
CA CYS A 40 -15.48 -5.23 -0.85
C CYS A 40 -15.48 -4.13 0.21
N HIS A 41 -16.26 -3.06 0.07
CA HIS A 41 -16.29 -1.97 1.05
C HIS A 41 -16.97 -2.41 2.35
N ALA A 42 -16.49 -1.94 3.52
CA ALA A 42 -17.05 -2.34 4.83
C ALA A 42 -18.43 -1.77 5.13
N ALA A 43 -18.79 -0.60 4.56
CA ALA A 43 -20.08 0.04 4.85
C ALA A 43 -21.27 -0.84 4.40
N PRO A 44 -22.25 -1.09 5.27
CA PRO A 44 -23.36 -2.00 4.97
C PRO A 44 -24.28 -1.50 3.85
N GLU A 45 -24.40 -0.18 3.69
CA GLU A 45 -25.21 0.45 2.65
C GLU A 45 -24.72 0.19 1.22
N ARG A 46 -23.56 -0.38 1.03
CA ARG A 46 -22.96 -0.66 -0.29
C ARG A 46 -23.86 -1.46 -1.21
N PHE A 47 -24.56 -2.45 -0.66
CA PHE A 47 -25.44 -3.30 -1.45
C PHE A 47 -26.70 -2.56 -1.89
N ALA A 48 -27.31 -1.78 -1.00
CA ALA A 48 -28.50 -0.98 -1.31
C ALA A 48 -28.20 0.09 -2.36
N LEU A 49 -27.02 0.73 -2.26
CA LEU A 49 -26.56 1.71 -3.23
C LEU A 49 -26.29 1.08 -4.60
N LEU A 50 -25.62 -0.07 -4.64
CA LEU A 50 -25.38 -0.80 -5.90
C LEU A 50 -26.67 -1.25 -6.54
N TYR A 51 -27.62 -1.76 -5.76
CA TYR A 51 -28.91 -2.19 -6.25
C TYR A 51 -29.70 -1.01 -6.83
N ARG A 52 -29.77 0.10 -6.11
CA ARG A 52 -30.42 1.33 -6.60
C ARG A 52 -29.78 1.85 -7.89
N LEU A 53 -28.46 1.89 -7.94
CA LEU A 53 -27.74 2.34 -9.14
C LEU A 53 -28.00 1.39 -10.33
N LEU A 54 -28.03 0.08 -10.11
CA LEU A 54 -28.34 -0.92 -11.12
C LEU A 54 -29.68 -0.65 -11.82
N TRP A 55 -30.72 -0.41 -11.04
CA TRP A 55 -32.04 -0.11 -11.59
C TRP A 55 -32.11 1.24 -12.29
N ARG A 56 -31.48 2.26 -11.75
CA ARG A 56 -31.39 3.58 -12.42
C ARG A 56 -30.65 3.51 -13.76
N CYS A 57 -29.63 2.66 -13.86
CA CYS A 57 -28.90 2.44 -15.11
C CYS A 57 -29.77 1.80 -16.22
N GLN A 58 -30.89 1.11 -15.88
CA GLN A 58 -31.78 0.55 -16.90
C GLN A 58 -32.51 1.65 -17.68
N THR A 59 -32.81 2.77 -17.05
CA THR A 59 -33.51 3.91 -17.67
C THR A 59 -32.56 5.04 -18.05
N GLN A 60 -31.36 5.09 -17.46
CA GLN A 60 -30.36 6.13 -17.65
C GLN A 60 -29.01 5.50 -18.05
N PRO A 61 -28.81 5.11 -19.32
CA PRO A 61 -27.59 4.38 -19.74
C PRO A 61 -26.27 5.10 -19.47
N ARG A 62 -26.30 6.44 -19.42
CA ARG A 62 -25.10 7.28 -19.16
C ARG A 62 -24.97 7.71 -17.70
N LEU A 63 -25.77 7.20 -16.79
CA LEU A 63 -25.75 7.62 -15.39
C LEU A 63 -24.38 7.54 -14.76
N LEU A 64 -23.58 6.51 -15.07
CA LEU A 64 -22.21 6.35 -14.55
C LEU A 64 -21.22 7.43 -15.02
N GLU A 65 -21.56 8.19 -16.06
CA GLU A 65 -20.74 9.32 -16.55
C GLU A 65 -21.05 10.60 -15.76
N ASP A 66 -22.21 10.65 -15.09
CA ASP A 66 -22.62 11.80 -14.29
C ASP A 66 -21.95 11.79 -12.91
N ARG A 67 -20.83 12.49 -12.81
CA ARG A 67 -20.09 12.65 -11.54
C ARG A 67 -20.77 13.56 -10.52
N ALA A 68 -21.81 14.29 -10.91
CA ALA A 68 -22.61 15.11 -10.01
C ALA A 68 -23.69 14.28 -9.28
N ASP A 69 -24.05 13.13 -9.84
CA ASP A 69 -25.01 12.22 -9.21
C ASP A 69 -24.48 11.73 -7.85
N PRO A 70 -25.27 11.88 -6.77
CA PRO A 70 -24.83 11.55 -5.42
C PRO A 70 -24.54 10.06 -5.21
N ASP A 71 -25.29 9.15 -5.86
CA ASP A 71 -25.09 7.71 -5.74
C ASP A 71 -23.81 7.29 -6.48
N VAL A 72 -23.62 7.78 -7.69
CA VAL A 72 -22.40 7.52 -8.48
C VAL A 72 -21.19 8.01 -7.72
N ARG A 73 -21.22 9.25 -7.23
CA ARG A 73 -20.11 9.83 -6.45
C ARG A 73 -19.82 9.03 -5.19
N ARG A 74 -20.86 8.62 -4.45
CA ARG A 74 -20.69 7.82 -3.22
C ARG A 74 -20.02 6.48 -3.51
N LEU A 75 -20.49 5.78 -4.54
CA LEU A 75 -19.92 4.48 -4.94
C LEU A 75 -18.51 4.59 -5.50
N GLU A 76 -18.19 5.65 -6.24
CA GLU A 76 -16.82 5.94 -6.69
C GLU A 76 -15.86 6.17 -5.50
N LEU A 77 -16.30 6.89 -4.46
CA LEU A 77 -15.52 7.08 -3.24
C LEU A 77 -15.29 5.75 -2.51
N MET A 78 -16.33 4.94 -2.34
CA MET A 78 -16.21 3.59 -1.76
C MET A 78 -15.21 2.73 -2.55
N ALA A 79 -15.30 2.73 -3.87
CA ALA A 79 -14.36 2.00 -4.73
C ALA A 79 -12.92 2.53 -4.61
N LYS A 80 -12.74 3.83 -4.43
CA LYS A 80 -11.43 4.46 -4.19
C LYS A 80 -10.84 4.01 -2.86
N ASP A 81 -11.64 3.97 -1.80
CA ASP A 81 -11.20 3.53 -0.47
C ASP A 81 -10.77 2.05 -0.48
N VAL A 82 -11.54 1.19 -1.13
CA VAL A 82 -11.18 -0.23 -1.33
C VAL A 82 -9.88 -0.37 -2.11
N ARG A 83 -9.70 0.33 -3.23
CA ARG A 83 -8.45 0.29 -4.01
C ARG A 83 -7.25 0.77 -3.19
N ARG A 84 -7.45 1.77 -2.34
CA ARG A 84 -6.41 2.26 -1.45
C ARG A 84 -6.05 1.22 -0.39
N ASP A 85 -7.01 0.55 0.20
CA ASP A 85 -6.78 -0.50 1.19
C ASP A 85 -6.07 -1.72 0.57
N ILE A 86 -6.47 -2.14 -0.64
CA ILE A 86 -5.77 -3.15 -1.45
C ILE A 86 -4.28 -2.76 -1.63
N HIS A 87 -4.02 -1.53 -2.02
CA HIS A 87 -2.66 -1.04 -2.20
C HIS A 87 -1.87 -1.07 -0.88
N LYS A 88 -2.49 -0.64 0.24
CA LYS A 88 -1.85 -0.66 1.56
C LYS A 88 -1.55 -2.09 2.03
N MET A 89 -2.43 -3.04 1.80
CA MET A 89 -2.17 -4.45 2.10
C MET A 89 -0.95 -4.97 1.34
N ARG A 90 -0.84 -4.70 0.05
CA ARG A 90 0.32 -5.08 -0.77
C ARG A 90 1.63 -4.44 -0.31
N ALA A 91 1.57 -3.21 0.17
CA ALA A 91 2.74 -2.46 0.63
C ALA A 91 3.21 -2.85 2.03
N PHE A 92 2.29 -3.22 2.92
CA PHE A 92 2.56 -3.33 4.37
C PHE A 92 2.43 -4.72 4.96
N VAL A 93 2.01 -5.73 4.21
CA VAL A 93 2.12 -7.12 4.65
C VAL A 93 3.61 -7.47 4.83
N ARG A 94 3.95 -8.02 5.99
CA ARG A 94 5.30 -8.49 6.35
C ARG A 94 5.20 -9.94 6.76
N PHE A 95 5.79 -10.81 5.97
CA PHE A 95 5.90 -12.23 6.28
C PHE A 95 7.04 -12.47 7.26
N ARG A 96 6.79 -13.33 8.24
CA ARG A 96 7.76 -13.82 9.20
C ARG A 96 7.92 -15.31 9.03
N LEU A 97 9.15 -15.77 9.03
CA LEU A 97 9.45 -17.19 8.95
C LEU A 97 9.05 -17.89 10.25
N VAL A 98 8.35 -19.00 10.12
CA VAL A 98 8.00 -19.90 11.22
C VAL A 98 8.42 -21.30 10.79
N GLU A 99 9.12 -22.01 11.67
CA GLU A 99 9.39 -23.43 11.51
C GLU A 99 8.23 -24.23 12.11
N GLU A 100 7.51 -24.95 11.30
CA GLU A 100 6.40 -25.80 11.71
C GLU A 100 6.64 -27.23 11.22
N GLU A 101 6.79 -28.16 12.13
CA GLU A 101 7.03 -29.59 11.84
C GLU A 101 8.23 -29.84 10.89
N GLY A 102 9.28 -29.02 10.99
CA GLY A 102 10.48 -29.14 10.13
C GLY A 102 10.33 -28.56 8.72
N ALA A 103 9.25 -27.84 8.46
CA ALA A 103 9.03 -27.13 7.22
C ALA A 103 8.96 -25.62 7.44
N GLU A 104 9.52 -24.86 6.51
CA GLU A 104 9.42 -23.41 6.52
C GLU A 104 8.04 -22.94 6.09
N ARG A 105 7.44 -22.04 6.87
CA ARG A 105 6.20 -21.38 6.58
C ARG A 105 6.33 -19.88 6.88
N TYR A 106 5.75 -19.07 6.04
CA TYR A 106 5.78 -17.61 6.17
C TYR A 106 4.42 -17.10 6.63
N VAL A 107 4.35 -16.45 7.77
CA VAL A 107 3.08 -15.98 8.35
C VAL A 107 3.10 -14.47 8.47
N ALA A 108 2.02 -13.84 8.01
CA ALA A 108 1.83 -12.40 8.13
C ALA A 108 0.51 -12.09 8.83
N TRP A 109 0.49 -11.01 9.59
CA TRP A 109 -0.72 -10.40 10.15
C TRP A 109 -1.03 -9.10 9.43
N PHE A 110 -2.29 -8.90 9.06
CA PHE A 110 -2.76 -7.64 8.50
C PHE A 110 -4.19 -7.33 8.94
N GLU A 111 -4.50 -6.06 9.19
CA GLU A 111 -5.84 -5.60 9.55
C GLU A 111 -6.37 -4.69 8.42
N PRO A 112 -7.08 -5.23 7.42
CA PRO A 112 -7.70 -4.45 6.38
C PRO A 112 -8.84 -3.60 6.94
N SER A 113 -9.15 -2.47 6.28
CA SER A 113 -10.32 -1.66 6.62
C SER A 113 -11.59 -2.13 5.90
N HIS A 114 -11.41 -2.97 4.88
CA HIS A 114 -12.46 -3.44 3.98
C HIS A 114 -12.26 -4.94 3.69
N HIS A 115 -13.28 -5.61 3.15
CA HIS A 115 -13.26 -7.05 2.85
C HIS A 115 -12.40 -7.37 1.61
N ILE A 116 -11.11 -7.05 1.64
CA ILE A 116 -10.22 -7.06 0.48
C ILE A 116 -9.32 -8.30 0.37
N VAL A 117 -9.36 -9.20 1.36
CA VAL A 117 -8.42 -10.34 1.44
C VAL A 117 -8.50 -11.20 0.19
N ARG A 118 -9.73 -11.63 -0.19
CA ARG A 118 -9.96 -12.42 -1.42
C ARG A 118 -9.54 -11.69 -2.69
N ALA A 119 -9.83 -10.38 -2.76
CA ALA A 119 -9.46 -9.56 -3.91
C ALA A 119 -7.94 -9.38 -4.08
N ASN A 120 -7.17 -9.57 -3.00
CA ASN A 120 -5.72 -9.49 -2.99
C ASN A 120 -5.02 -10.86 -3.14
N ALA A 121 -5.71 -11.96 -2.92
CA ALA A 121 -5.11 -13.28 -2.86
C ALA A 121 -4.26 -13.60 -4.10
N ARG A 122 -4.79 -13.34 -5.30
CA ARG A 122 -4.07 -13.58 -6.55
C ARG A 122 -2.73 -12.85 -6.63
N PHE A 123 -2.66 -11.59 -6.15
CA PHE A 123 -1.41 -10.83 -6.13
C PHE A 123 -0.33 -11.53 -5.29
N PHE A 124 -0.70 -12.04 -4.11
CA PHE A 124 0.26 -12.72 -3.22
C PHE A 124 0.68 -14.08 -3.78
N ILE A 125 -0.23 -14.83 -4.41
CA ILE A 125 0.08 -16.08 -5.10
C ILE A 125 1.11 -15.82 -6.20
N ASP A 126 0.84 -14.87 -7.10
CA ASP A 126 1.73 -14.58 -8.23
C ASP A 126 3.10 -14.05 -7.77
N ARG A 127 3.14 -13.32 -6.64
CA ARG A 127 4.37 -12.71 -6.12
C ARG A 127 5.23 -13.69 -5.33
N PHE A 128 4.61 -14.64 -4.64
CA PHE A 128 5.26 -15.55 -3.69
C PHE A 128 4.89 -17.02 -3.99
N THR A 129 4.93 -17.39 -5.26
CA THR A 129 4.49 -18.71 -5.76
C THR A 129 5.23 -19.88 -5.11
N GLY A 130 6.56 -19.75 -4.93
CA GLY A 130 7.42 -20.81 -4.38
C GLY A 130 7.48 -20.86 -2.85
N MET A 131 6.70 -20.04 -2.15
CA MET A 131 6.69 -19.99 -0.68
C MET A 131 5.38 -20.56 -0.14
N ARG A 132 5.44 -21.30 0.96
CA ARG A 132 4.24 -21.62 1.74
C ARG A 132 3.95 -20.45 2.67
N TRP A 133 2.77 -19.83 2.53
CA TRP A 133 2.48 -18.65 3.33
C TRP A 133 1.05 -18.60 3.85
N SER A 134 0.86 -17.86 4.91
CA SER A 134 -0.44 -17.54 5.51
C SER A 134 -0.56 -16.05 5.76
N ILE A 135 -1.69 -15.46 5.41
CA ILE A 135 -2.05 -14.10 5.80
C ILE A 135 -3.24 -14.19 6.74
N LEU A 136 -3.00 -13.86 7.99
CA LEU A 136 -3.99 -13.84 9.05
C LEU A 136 -4.62 -12.45 9.13
N THR A 137 -5.94 -12.38 9.18
CA THR A 137 -6.69 -11.13 9.36
C THR A 137 -7.86 -11.35 10.34
N PRO A 138 -8.47 -10.30 10.89
CA PRO A 138 -9.57 -10.46 11.86
C PRO A 138 -10.80 -11.21 11.34
N GLU A 139 -11.10 -11.13 10.04
CA GLU A 139 -12.33 -11.70 9.49
C GLU A 139 -12.11 -12.98 8.69
N LEU A 140 -11.02 -13.07 7.97
CA LEU A 140 -10.74 -14.17 7.04
C LEU A 140 -9.23 -14.38 6.92
N SER A 141 -8.75 -15.58 7.13
CA SER A 141 -7.36 -15.94 6.87
C SER A 141 -7.24 -16.67 5.53
N ILE A 142 -6.11 -16.48 4.85
CA ILE A 142 -5.78 -17.20 3.62
C ILE A 142 -4.43 -17.89 3.76
N HIS A 143 -4.35 -19.10 3.23
CA HIS A 143 -3.21 -19.98 3.33
C HIS A 143 -2.85 -20.52 1.94
N TRP A 144 -1.60 -20.41 1.56
CA TRP A 144 -1.06 -20.91 0.31
C TRP A 144 -0.03 -22.01 0.61
N ASP A 145 -0.23 -23.18 0.09
CA ASP A 145 0.65 -24.33 0.30
C ASP A 145 1.70 -24.54 -0.82
N GLY A 146 1.67 -23.70 -1.86
CA GLY A 146 2.48 -23.77 -3.07
C GLY A 146 1.67 -24.18 -4.31
N GLU A 147 0.47 -24.72 -4.12
CA GLU A 147 -0.40 -25.19 -5.22
C GLU A 147 -1.84 -24.69 -5.08
N THR A 148 -2.37 -24.73 -3.86
CA THR A 148 -3.77 -24.44 -3.56
C THR A 148 -3.90 -23.32 -2.53
N LEU A 149 -4.85 -22.42 -2.79
CA LEU A 149 -5.25 -21.40 -1.84
C LEU A 149 -6.41 -21.92 -0.98
N LEU A 150 -6.20 -21.96 0.33
CA LEU A 150 -7.23 -22.31 1.32
C LEU A 150 -7.68 -21.06 2.07
N GLU A 151 -8.96 -21.02 2.39
CA GLU A 151 -9.54 -19.98 3.26
C GLU A 151 -9.79 -20.57 4.65
N GLY A 152 -9.48 -19.80 5.68
CA GLY A 152 -9.71 -20.13 7.06
C GLY A 152 -10.48 -19.05 7.80
N PRO A 153 -10.93 -19.30 9.02
CA PRO A 153 -11.60 -18.31 9.84
C PRO A 153 -10.69 -17.12 10.14
N GLY A 154 -11.30 -16.05 10.64
CA GLY A 154 -10.55 -14.92 11.19
C GLY A 154 -9.65 -15.34 12.35
N ALA A 155 -8.56 -14.62 12.55
CA ALA A 155 -7.56 -14.85 13.57
C ALA A 155 -7.40 -13.62 14.47
N ASN A 156 -6.65 -13.77 15.55
CA ASN A 156 -6.24 -12.67 16.41
C ASN A 156 -4.79 -12.27 16.13
N ALA A 157 -4.43 -11.02 16.42
CA ALA A 157 -3.06 -10.55 16.25
C ALA A 157 -2.03 -11.34 17.06
N ARG A 158 -2.46 -12.01 18.14
CA ARG A 158 -1.61 -12.86 19.00
C ARG A 158 -1.26 -14.21 18.34
N ASP A 159 -2.06 -14.63 17.36
CA ASP A 159 -1.83 -15.88 16.62
C ASP A 159 -0.72 -15.70 15.56
N ALA A 160 -0.34 -14.43 15.28
CA ALA A 160 0.78 -14.14 14.42
C ALA A 160 2.12 -14.28 15.18
N PRO A 161 3.17 -14.79 14.53
CA PRO A 161 4.48 -14.95 15.15
C PRO A 161 5.05 -13.60 15.60
N GLN A 162 5.68 -13.59 16.77
CA GLN A 162 6.35 -12.41 17.33
C GLN A 162 7.86 -12.54 17.08
N GLY A 163 8.46 -11.46 16.52
CA GLY A 163 9.87 -11.45 16.19
C GLY A 163 10.21 -12.15 14.86
N ASP A 164 11.31 -11.73 14.27
CA ASP A 164 11.89 -12.32 13.05
C ASP A 164 13.39 -12.08 13.10
N ALA A 165 14.20 -13.08 12.72
CA ALA A 165 15.66 -12.96 12.65
C ALA A 165 16.11 -11.84 11.65
N ALA A 166 15.29 -11.54 10.66
CA ALA A 166 15.55 -10.47 9.69
C ALA A 166 15.13 -9.07 10.19
N GLU A 167 14.48 -8.94 11.35
CA GLU A 167 13.95 -7.66 11.84
C GLU A 167 15.03 -6.61 12.05
N ASP A 168 16.16 -7.00 12.63
CA ASP A 168 17.29 -6.08 12.87
C ASP A 168 17.97 -5.66 11.57
N LEU A 169 18.01 -6.55 10.58
CA LEU A 169 18.51 -6.22 9.25
C LEU A 169 17.61 -5.19 8.55
N TRP A 170 16.29 -5.34 8.67
CA TRP A 170 15.31 -4.36 8.17
C TRP A 170 15.45 -3.00 8.86
N LYS A 171 15.64 -2.98 10.16
CA LYS A 171 15.89 -1.73 10.92
C LYS A 171 17.16 -1.04 10.42
N LEU A 172 18.25 -1.80 10.28
CA LEU A 172 19.52 -1.28 9.77
C LEU A 172 19.38 -0.72 8.35
N TYR A 173 18.74 -1.46 7.46
CA TYR A 173 18.48 -1.02 6.09
C TYR A 173 17.63 0.27 6.07
N TYR A 174 16.55 0.32 6.84
CA TYR A 174 15.69 1.49 6.91
C TYR A 174 16.43 2.73 7.42
N ALA A 175 17.27 2.56 8.43
CA ALA A 175 18.10 3.65 8.94
C ALA A 175 19.11 4.16 7.89
N SER A 176 19.69 3.26 7.08
CA SER A 176 20.69 3.59 6.08
C SER A 176 20.14 4.36 4.88
N ILE A 177 18.89 4.07 4.48
CA ILE A 177 18.22 4.77 3.35
C ILE A 177 17.49 6.05 3.77
N PHE A 178 17.40 6.31 5.08
CA PHE A 178 16.71 7.48 5.59
C PHE A 178 17.46 8.76 5.23
N ASN A 179 16.82 9.62 4.43
CA ASN A 179 17.36 10.93 4.07
C ASN A 179 16.64 12.04 4.85
N PRO A 180 17.30 12.66 5.84
CA PRO A 180 16.70 13.70 6.67
C PRO A 180 16.29 14.96 5.87
N ALA A 181 17.03 15.33 4.82
CA ALA A 181 16.73 16.50 4.00
C ALA A 181 15.47 16.35 3.15
N ARG A 182 15.00 15.10 2.92
CA ARG A 182 13.76 14.80 2.17
C ARG A 182 12.56 14.50 3.05
N LEU A 183 12.69 14.68 4.36
CA LEU A 183 11.66 14.31 5.32
C LEU A 183 10.41 15.18 5.19
N LYS A 184 9.31 14.59 4.75
CA LYS A 184 7.97 15.20 4.70
C LYS A 184 7.01 14.39 5.57
N VAL A 185 7.02 14.65 6.88
CA VAL A 185 6.25 13.87 7.89
C VAL A 185 4.77 13.74 7.53
N LYS A 186 4.12 14.83 7.08
CA LYS A 186 2.70 14.80 6.69
C LYS A 186 2.45 13.86 5.50
N ALA A 187 3.31 13.89 4.48
CA ALA A 187 3.20 13.00 3.33
C ALA A 187 3.48 11.55 3.74
N MET A 188 4.48 11.31 4.56
CA MET A 188 4.78 9.98 5.11
C MET A 188 3.57 9.39 5.85
N LEU A 189 2.95 10.14 6.76
CA LEU A 189 1.77 9.67 7.51
C LEU A 189 0.55 9.42 6.63
N LYS A 190 0.41 10.15 5.53
CA LYS A 190 -0.64 9.91 4.53
C LYS A 190 -0.42 8.60 3.79
N GLU A 191 0.82 8.32 3.37
CA GLU A 191 1.15 7.12 2.60
C GLU A 191 1.35 5.89 3.48
N MET A 192 1.84 6.07 4.71
CA MET A 192 2.08 5.02 5.71
C MET A 192 1.35 5.36 7.01
N PRO A 193 0.03 5.13 7.09
CA PRO A 193 -0.77 5.44 8.27
C PRO A 193 -0.31 4.69 9.52
N ARG A 194 -0.36 5.35 10.67
CA ARG A 194 0.12 4.80 11.97
C ARG A 194 -0.53 3.46 12.36
N LYS A 195 -1.74 3.17 11.89
CA LYS A 195 -2.42 1.91 12.19
C LYS A 195 -1.63 0.66 11.74
N TYR A 196 -0.78 0.79 10.71
CA TYR A 196 0.05 -0.32 10.23
C TYR A 196 1.39 -0.43 10.96
N TRP A 197 1.82 0.60 11.69
CA TRP A 197 3.15 0.67 12.31
C TRP A 197 3.40 -0.46 13.31
N LYS A 198 2.36 -0.89 14.04
CA LYS A 198 2.45 -1.99 15.00
C LYS A 198 2.92 -3.32 14.38
N ASN A 199 2.75 -3.47 13.05
CA ASN A 199 3.10 -4.68 12.31
C ASN A 199 4.42 -4.52 11.53
N MET A 200 5.10 -3.36 11.67
CA MET A 200 6.32 -3.03 10.96
C MET A 200 7.41 -2.61 11.96
N PRO A 201 8.37 -3.49 12.28
CA PRO A 201 9.37 -3.25 13.31
C PRO A 201 10.24 -2.03 13.03
N GLU A 202 10.51 -1.73 11.76
CA GLU A 202 11.28 -0.57 11.32
C GLU A 202 10.64 0.77 11.74
N THR A 203 9.34 0.80 11.98
CA THR A 203 8.63 2.04 12.35
C THR A 203 8.93 2.51 13.76
N ALA A 204 9.43 1.64 14.64
CA ALA A 204 9.88 2.03 15.98
C ALA A 204 10.99 3.09 15.93
N MET A 205 11.78 3.10 14.86
CA MET A 205 12.87 4.05 14.65
C MET A 205 12.41 5.41 14.11
N ILE A 206 11.19 5.53 13.59
CA ILE A 206 10.72 6.76 12.92
C ILE A 206 10.81 7.97 13.85
N SER A 207 10.40 7.82 15.10
CA SER A 207 10.41 8.92 16.06
C SER A 207 11.82 9.46 16.30
N SER A 208 12.81 8.60 16.48
CA SER A 208 14.22 8.97 16.67
C SER A 208 14.84 9.54 15.41
N LEU A 209 14.50 8.98 14.24
CA LEU A 209 14.97 9.47 12.95
C LEU A 209 14.42 10.86 12.63
N VAL A 210 13.14 11.11 12.94
CA VAL A 210 12.48 12.42 12.77
C VAL A 210 13.07 13.44 13.74
N ALA A 211 13.21 13.09 15.02
CA ALA A 211 13.80 13.98 16.02
C ALA A 211 15.24 14.38 15.69
N GLY A 212 16.05 13.44 15.20
CA GLY A 212 17.43 13.68 14.78
C GLY A 212 17.60 14.24 13.37
N ALA A 213 16.52 14.42 12.59
CA ALA A 213 16.60 14.83 11.18
C ALA A 213 17.27 16.19 10.99
N ARG A 214 16.86 17.18 11.80
CA ARG A 214 17.43 18.55 11.72
C ARG A 214 18.93 18.59 12.05
N SER A 215 19.34 17.87 13.09
CA SER A 215 20.77 17.80 13.47
C SER A 215 21.62 17.12 12.39
N ARG A 216 21.10 16.05 11.77
CA ARG A 216 21.77 15.37 10.65
C ARG A 216 21.80 16.21 9.38
N GLU A 217 20.74 16.96 9.09
CA GLU A 217 20.71 17.90 7.97
C GLU A 217 21.79 18.99 8.14
N LEU A 218 21.88 19.57 9.34
CA LEU A 218 22.92 20.56 9.66
C LEU A 218 24.34 19.95 9.54
N ALA A 219 24.54 18.74 10.05
CA ALA A 219 25.81 18.04 9.92
C ALA A 219 26.18 17.74 8.45
N MET A 220 25.22 17.34 7.64
CA MET A 220 25.43 17.14 6.20
C MET A 220 25.80 18.44 5.47
N VAL A 221 25.14 19.55 5.83
CA VAL A 221 25.45 20.89 5.28
C VAL A 221 26.85 21.33 5.70
N GLU A 222 27.23 21.11 6.96
CA GLU A 222 28.56 21.44 7.49
C GLU A 222 29.65 20.62 6.79
N GLN A 223 29.49 19.30 6.68
CA GLN A 223 30.40 18.42 5.94
C GLN A 223 30.49 18.84 4.47
N GLY A 224 29.39 19.22 3.84
CA GLY A 224 29.40 19.72 2.46
C GLY A 224 30.16 21.04 2.30
N LYS A 225 30.20 21.89 3.32
CA LYS A 225 31.01 23.12 3.31
C LYS A 225 32.51 22.82 3.38
N ASP A 226 32.91 21.92 4.24
CA ASP A 226 34.30 21.50 4.37
C ASP A 226 34.82 20.83 3.08
N ASP A 227 34.00 20.09 2.38
CA ASP A 227 34.29 19.46 1.10
C ASP A 227 34.52 20.47 -0.05
N PHE A 228 34.01 21.70 0.06
CA PHE A 228 34.15 22.75 -0.97
C PHE A 228 35.11 23.89 -0.56
N SER A 229 35.88 23.72 0.50
CA SER A 229 36.88 24.73 0.96
C SER A 229 38.11 24.83 0.09
N GLY A 230 38.23 24.10 -1.01
CA GLY A 230 39.30 24.22 -2.00
C GLY A 230 39.11 25.42 -2.95
N GLU A 231 40.15 25.79 -3.69
CA GLU A 231 40.14 26.85 -4.71
C GLU A 231 38.93 26.64 -5.66
N GLN A 232 38.12 27.70 -5.82
CA GLN A 232 37.03 27.66 -6.77
C GLN A 232 37.56 27.52 -8.20
N PRO A 233 37.04 26.59 -9.00
CA PRO A 233 37.48 26.45 -10.39
C PRO A 233 37.13 27.71 -11.18
N HIS A 234 38.13 28.26 -11.86
CA HIS A 234 37.98 29.47 -12.66
C HIS A 234 37.55 29.19 -14.11
N SER A 235 37.60 27.94 -14.52
CA SER A 235 37.23 27.51 -15.88
C SER A 235 36.53 26.14 -15.88
N LEU A 236 35.78 25.84 -16.96
CA LEU A 236 35.18 24.53 -17.17
C LEU A 236 36.25 23.41 -17.30
N ALA A 237 37.44 23.75 -17.80
CA ALA A 237 38.57 22.84 -17.83
C ALA A 237 39.05 22.48 -16.42
N ASP A 238 39.05 23.42 -15.47
CA ASP A 238 39.40 23.19 -14.08
C ASP A 238 38.34 22.31 -13.39
N VAL A 239 37.06 22.55 -13.67
CA VAL A 239 35.94 21.69 -13.20
C VAL A 239 36.13 20.27 -13.71
N SER A 240 36.36 20.08 -15.01
CA SER A 240 36.57 18.76 -15.61
C SER A 240 37.79 18.03 -14.99
N LYS A 241 38.86 18.73 -14.79
CA LYS A 241 40.08 18.20 -14.13
C LYS A 241 39.81 17.82 -12.67
N GLY A 242 39.07 18.67 -11.92
CA GLY A 242 38.69 18.42 -10.55
C GLY A 242 37.76 17.19 -10.43
N ILE A 243 36.81 17.02 -11.35
CA ILE A 243 35.89 15.87 -11.40
C ILE A 243 36.67 14.58 -11.69
N GLN A 244 37.63 14.58 -12.64
CA GLN A 244 38.43 13.42 -12.98
C GLN A 244 39.38 12.98 -11.85
N GLY A 245 39.84 13.91 -11.02
CA GLY A 245 40.67 13.65 -9.85
C GLY A 245 39.90 13.42 -8.55
N CYS A 246 38.56 13.51 -8.57
CA CYS A 246 37.75 13.44 -7.36
C CYS A 246 37.79 12.06 -6.72
N ARG A 247 38.10 12.01 -5.41
CA ARG A 247 38.12 10.80 -4.57
C ARG A 247 37.30 10.95 -3.29
N ARG A 248 36.30 11.83 -3.30
CA ARG A 248 35.49 12.19 -2.12
C ARG A 248 34.46 11.15 -1.72
N CYS A 249 34.15 10.20 -2.58
CA CYS A 249 33.19 9.14 -2.26
C CYS A 249 33.72 7.76 -2.66
N PRO A 250 33.17 6.67 -2.14
CA PRO A 250 33.62 5.31 -2.48
C PRO A 250 33.64 5.01 -3.98
N ILE A 251 32.74 5.63 -4.75
CA ILE A 251 32.68 5.48 -6.21
C ILE A 251 33.92 6.08 -6.87
N GLY A 252 34.35 7.26 -6.46
CA GLY A 252 35.60 7.89 -6.96
C GLY A 252 36.89 7.19 -6.51
N CYS A 253 36.81 6.39 -5.43
CA CYS A 253 37.95 5.64 -4.90
C CYS A 253 38.13 4.25 -5.54
N ASN A 254 37.15 3.70 -6.22
CA ASN A 254 37.18 2.35 -6.81
C ASN A 254 37.84 2.27 -8.21
N GLY A 255 38.42 3.37 -8.70
CA GLY A 255 39.01 3.44 -10.03
C GLY A 255 38.08 3.78 -11.18
N THR A 256 36.80 3.98 -10.92
CA THR A 256 35.83 4.45 -11.93
C THR A 256 36.12 5.92 -12.25
N ARG A 257 36.37 6.24 -13.51
CA ARG A 257 36.57 7.63 -13.94
C ARG A 257 35.23 8.33 -14.07
N ALA A 258 35.14 9.52 -13.50
CA ALA A 258 33.97 10.38 -13.74
C ALA A 258 34.00 10.89 -15.19
N VAL A 259 32.85 10.90 -15.83
CA VAL A 259 32.67 11.40 -17.20
C VAL A 259 32.08 12.80 -17.11
N SER A 260 32.83 13.78 -17.61
CA SER A 260 32.32 15.16 -17.79
C SER A 260 31.27 15.15 -18.92
N GLY A 261 30.17 15.88 -18.74
CA GLY A 261 29.18 16.00 -19.78
C GLY A 261 29.72 16.75 -21.02
N ASP A 262 29.34 16.26 -22.19
CA ASP A 262 29.58 16.96 -23.46
C ASP A 262 28.34 17.83 -23.74
N GLY A 263 28.52 19.15 -23.80
CA GLY A 263 27.45 20.11 -24.09
C GLY A 263 27.99 21.31 -24.84
N ASN A 264 27.17 21.90 -25.66
CA ASN A 264 27.49 23.14 -26.36
C ASN A 264 27.33 24.32 -25.38
N PHE A 265 28.42 25.02 -25.09
CA PHE A 265 28.50 26.04 -24.03
C PHE A 265 27.98 27.41 -24.43
N THR A 266 27.26 27.56 -25.54
CA THR A 266 26.60 28.81 -25.89
C THR A 266 25.29 28.95 -25.10
N VAL A 267 25.40 29.50 -23.89
CA VAL A 267 24.25 30.05 -23.17
C VAL A 267 23.96 31.40 -23.85
N ASN A 268 22.91 31.49 -24.65
CA ASN A 268 22.38 32.77 -25.04
C ASN A 268 21.83 33.46 -23.79
N ALA A 269 22.42 34.60 -23.41
CA ALA A 269 21.98 35.49 -22.37
C ALA A 269 20.59 36.09 -22.68
#